data_e17aa8e750efe93417c2bb3deb5e0847
#
_entry.id   e17aa8e750efe93417c2bb3deb5e0847
#
_cell.length_a   1.000
_cell.length_b   1.000
_cell.length_c   1.000
_cell.angle_alpha   90.00
_cell.angle_beta   90.00
_cell.angle_gamma   90.00
#
_symmetry.space_group_name_H-M   'P 1'
#
loop_
_entity.id
_entity.type
_entity.pdbx_description
1 polymer ?
#
loop_
_entity_poly.entity_id
_entity_poly.type
_entity_poly.pdbx_seq_one_letter_code
_entity_poly.pdbx_strand_id
1 'polypeptide(L)'
;VNTHATSTPQGDIQECIAIRNVFGNSKNTWINNTKSYIGHAMGAAGALELAGNLPAFDDKIVHPTINVDNLDPECALDNLVINQPKQIDQVNYILNNSFGMLGINSALIVKQFEI
;
A
#
# COMPACT_ATOMS: atom_id res chain seq x y z
N VAL A 1 3.98 2.13 1.85
CA VAL A 1 2.54 2.49 1.85
C VAL A 1 1.74 1.30 1.36
N ASN A 2 0.88 0.76 2.23
CA ASN A 2 -0.14 -0.18 1.81
C ASN A 2 -1.41 0.57 1.43
N THR A 3 -1.86 0.39 0.20
CA THR A 3 -3.01 1.11 -0.35
C THR A 3 -4.32 0.45 0.03
N HIS A 4 -5.39 1.26 0.10
CA HIS A 4 -6.75 0.72 0.17
C HIS A 4 -7.17 0.04 -1.13
N ALA A 5 -6.71 0.52 -2.26
CA ALA A 5 -7.10 0.15 -3.63
C ALA A 5 -7.87 -1.18 -3.74
N THR A 6 -9.09 -1.10 -4.25
CA THR A 6 -10.03 -2.24 -4.35
C THR A 6 -10.26 -2.70 -5.78
N SER A 7 -9.40 -2.25 -6.70
CA SER A 7 -9.53 -2.49 -8.14
C SER A 7 -10.79 -1.87 -8.74
N THR A 8 -11.10 -0.65 -8.29
CA THR A 8 -12.18 0.16 -8.85
C THR A 8 -11.60 1.35 -9.62
N PRO A 9 -12.10 1.67 -10.82
CA PRO A 9 -11.50 2.73 -11.64
C PRO A 9 -11.39 4.06 -10.91
N GLN A 10 -12.45 4.52 -10.27
CA GLN A 10 -12.45 5.80 -9.57
C GLN A 10 -11.62 5.75 -8.28
N GLY A 11 -11.74 4.69 -7.49
CA GLY A 11 -11.07 4.58 -6.18
C GLY A 11 -9.56 4.54 -6.33
N ASP A 12 -9.07 3.68 -7.19
CA ASP A 12 -7.64 3.47 -7.39
C ASP A 12 -6.97 4.73 -7.97
N ILE A 13 -7.57 5.38 -8.95
CA ILE A 13 -7.05 6.62 -9.53
C ILE A 13 -7.00 7.73 -8.49
N GLN A 14 -8.05 7.93 -7.69
CA GLN A 14 -8.08 8.97 -6.66
C GLN A 14 -7.05 8.72 -5.56
N GLU A 15 -6.86 7.48 -5.14
CA GLU A 15 -5.81 7.14 -4.18
C GLU A 15 -4.41 7.39 -4.75
N CYS A 16 -4.17 7.04 -6.01
CA CYS A 16 -2.90 7.33 -6.69
C CYS A 16 -2.63 8.83 -6.79
N ILE A 17 -3.64 9.65 -7.05
CA ILE A 17 -3.52 11.13 -7.04
C ILE A 17 -3.14 11.60 -5.62
N ALA A 18 -3.80 11.10 -4.59
CA ALA A 18 -3.50 11.46 -3.20
C ALA A 18 -2.05 11.08 -2.82
N ILE A 19 -1.62 9.88 -3.18
CA ILE A 19 -0.25 9.41 -2.93
C ILE A 19 0.78 10.30 -3.64
N ARG A 20 0.55 10.65 -4.91
CA ARG A 20 1.43 11.58 -5.64
C ARG A 20 1.49 12.95 -4.97
N ASN A 21 0.36 13.46 -4.50
CA ASN A 21 0.31 14.77 -3.83
C ASN A 21 1.08 14.80 -2.50
N VAL A 22 1.05 13.70 -1.75
CA VAL A 22 1.71 13.61 -0.44
C VAL A 22 3.20 13.28 -0.58
N PHE A 23 3.53 12.27 -1.38
CA PHE A 23 4.88 11.73 -1.47
C PHE A 23 5.67 12.24 -2.67
N GLY A 24 4.99 12.79 -3.67
CA GLY A 24 5.64 13.31 -4.88
C GLY A 24 6.51 12.25 -5.55
N ASN A 25 7.75 12.62 -5.83
CA ASN A 25 8.76 11.76 -6.44
C ASN A 25 9.69 11.14 -5.37
N SER A 26 9.18 10.84 -4.17
CA SER A 26 9.99 10.23 -3.11
C SER A 26 10.58 8.89 -3.58
N LYS A 27 11.90 8.80 -3.60
CA LYS A 27 12.61 7.57 -3.96
C LYS A 27 12.61 6.52 -2.83
N ASN A 28 12.18 6.92 -1.64
CA ASN A 28 12.24 6.10 -0.43
C ASN A 28 10.85 5.61 0.02
N THR A 29 9.81 5.89 -0.74
CA THR A 29 8.44 5.46 -0.45
C THR A 29 8.05 4.35 -1.41
N TRP A 30 7.94 3.13 -0.91
CA TRP A 30 7.50 1.97 -1.68
C TRP A 30 6.01 1.72 -1.45
N ILE A 31 5.31 1.32 -2.48
CA ILE A 31 3.85 1.23 -2.50
C ILE A 31 3.44 -0.18 -2.87
N ASN A 32 2.50 -0.74 -2.12
CA ASN A 32 1.95 -2.06 -2.37
C ASN A 32 0.45 -2.14 -2.05
N ASN A 33 -0.16 -3.27 -2.35
CA ASN A 33 -1.55 -3.56 -2.02
C ASN A 33 -1.70 -5.01 -1.55
N THR A 34 -2.09 -5.19 -0.29
CA THR A 34 -2.28 -6.52 0.31
C THR A 34 -3.57 -7.19 -0.17
N LYS A 35 -4.59 -6.41 -0.58
CA LYS A 35 -5.84 -6.98 -1.12
C LYS A 35 -5.62 -7.83 -2.36
N SER A 36 -4.55 -7.61 -3.09
CA SER A 36 -4.19 -8.45 -4.24
C SER A 36 -3.98 -9.93 -3.86
N TYR A 37 -3.60 -10.21 -2.61
CA TYR A 37 -3.41 -11.56 -2.07
C TYR A 37 -4.66 -12.13 -1.40
N ILE A 38 -5.36 -11.32 -0.61
CA ILE A 38 -6.39 -11.81 0.31
C ILE A 38 -7.81 -11.37 -0.05
N GLY A 39 -7.97 -10.51 -1.07
CA GLY A 39 -9.24 -9.88 -1.38
C GLY A 39 -9.61 -8.80 -0.36
N HIS A 40 -10.82 -8.27 -0.48
CA HIS A 40 -11.33 -7.24 0.41
C HIS A 40 -12.06 -7.85 1.60
N ALA A 41 -11.42 -7.87 2.75
CA ALA A 41 -11.96 -8.46 4.00
C ALA A 41 -12.92 -7.52 4.76
N MET A 42 -13.49 -6.52 4.09
CA MET A 42 -14.48 -5.57 4.63
C MET A 42 -14.02 -4.92 5.94
N GLY A 43 -14.75 -5.11 7.05
CA GLY A 43 -14.40 -4.52 8.35
C GLY A 43 -13.08 -5.03 8.94
N ALA A 44 -12.56 -6.18 8.51
CA ALA A 44 -11.27 -6.70 8.94
C ALA A 44 -10.10 -6.28 8.03
N ALA A 45 -10.38 -5.61 6.89
CA ALA A 45 -9.39 -5.33 5.86
C ALA A 45 -8.17 -4.58 6.42
N GLY A 46 -8.37 -3.47 7.11
CA GLY A 46 -7.28 -2.65 7.63
C GLY A 46 -6.35 -3.40 8.59
N ALA A 47 -6.92 -4.25 9.47
CA ALA A 47 -6.14 -5.04 10.42
C ALA A 47 -5.32 -6.14 9.72
N LEU A 48 -5.92 -6.87 8.79
CA LEU A 48 -5.25 -7.94 8.04
C LEU A 48 -4.15 -7.37 7.13
N GLU A 49 -4.42 -6.25 6.48
CA GLU A 49 -3.45 -5.57 5.62
C GLU A 49 -2.27 -5.03 6.41
N LEU A 50 -2.52 -4.43 7.57
CA LEU A 50 -1.44 -4.01 8.47
C LEU A 50 -0.61 -5.21 8.91
N ALA A 51 -1.25 -6.28 9.39
CA ALA A 51 -0.56 -7.49 9.82
C ALA A 51 0.32 -8.09 8.70
N GLY A 52 -0.16 -8.07 7.46
CA GLY A 52 0.59 -8.53 6.28
C GLY A 52 1.82 -7.68 5.94
N ASN A 53 1.87 -6.43 6.38
CA ASN A 53 2.99 -5.52 6.13
C ASN A 53 4.00 -5.43 7.29
N LEU A 54 3.63 -5.79 8.52
CA LEU A 54 4.53 -5.72 9.68
C LEU A 54 5.84 -6.51 9.52
N PRO A 55 5.86 -7.71 8.89
CA PRO A 55 7.11 -8.45 8.68
C PRO A 55 8.20 -7.65 7.96
N ALA A 56 7.82 -6.67 7.13
CA ALA A 56 8.78 -5.83 6.43
C ALA A 56 9.72 -5.02 7.36
N PHE A 57 9.36 -4.82 8.62
CA PHE A 57 10.28 -4.23 9.60
C PHE A 57 11.49 -5.13 9.89
N ASP A 58 11.33 -6.44 9.80
CA ASP A 58 12.37 -7.42 10.11
C ASP A 58 13.11 -7.89 8.84
N ASP A 59 12.36 -8.35 7.83
CA ASP A 59 12.93 -8.95 6.61
C ASP A 59 13.34 -7.94 5.54
N LYS A 60 12.89 -6.68 5.65
CA LYS A 60 13.15 -5.60 4.69
C LYS A 60 12.60 -5.90 3.29
N ILE A 61 11.54 -6.70 3.22
CA ILE A 61 10.88 -7.05 1.96
C ILE A 61 9.53 -6.35 1.86
N VAL A 62 9.36 -5.58 0.82
CA VAL A 62 8.06 -5.05 0.43
C VAL A 62 7.38 -6.09 -0.45
N HIS A 63 6.28 -6.68 0.02
CA HIS A 63 5.51 -7.60 -0.81
C HIS A 63 4.86 -6.85 -1.97
N PRO A 64 4.72 -7.46 -3.15
CA PRO A 64 4.14 -6.78 -4.30
C PRO A 64 2.62 -6.69 -4.23
N THR A 65 2.07 -5.85 -5.09
CA THR A 65 0.71 -6.01 -5.62
C THR A 65 0.78 -7.10 -6.70
N ILE A 66 0.09 -8.19 -6.54
CA ILE A 66 0.07 -9.29 -7.52
C ILE A 66 -1.15 -9.22 -8.44
N ASN A 67 -1.19 -10.07 -9.47
CA ASN A 67 -2.27 -10.14 -10.47
C ASN A 67 -2.40 -8.86 -11.31
N VAL A 68 -1.29 -8.16 -11.53
CA VAL A 68 -1.25 -6.98 -12.39
C VAL A 68 -0.74 -7.39 -13.76
N ASP A 69 -1.67 -7.65 -14.69
CA ASP A 69 -1.34 -7.97 -16.08
C ASP A 69 -1.17 -6.71 -16.94
N ASN A 70 -2.04 -5.72 -16.70
CA ASN A 70 -2.01 -4.43 -17.40
C ASN A 70 -2.23 -3.31 -16.38
N LEU A 71 -1.15 -2.60 -16.05
CA LEU A 71 -1.24 -1.47 -15.14
C LEU A 71 -1.90 -0.27 -15.83
N ASP A 72 -2.94 0.27 -15.20
CA ASP A 72 -3.54 1.52 -15.65
C ASP A 72 -2.51 2.66 -15.58
N PRO A 73 -2.27 3.40 -16.68
CA PRO A 73 -1.32 4.51 -16.68
C PRO A 73 -1.61 5.58 -15.62
N GLU A 74 -2.87 5.81 -15.26
CA GLU A 74 -3.24 6.74 -14.20
C GLU A 74 -2.87 6.25 -12.80
N CYS A 75 -2.69 4.94 -12.63
CA CYS A 75 -2.24 4.30 -11.41
C CYS A 75 -0.74 3.96 -11.39
N ALA A 76 0.01 4.30 -12.43
CA ALA A 76 1.44 4.05 -12.53
C ALA A 76 2.21 5.00 -11.58
N LEU A 77 2.47 4.55 -10.36
CA LEU A 77 3.30 5.22 -9.37
C LEU A 77 4.76 4.74 -9.49
N ASP A 78 5.73 5.64 -9.35
CA ASP A 78 7.15 5.34 -9.60
C ASP A 78 7.70 4.17 -8.77
N ASN A 79 7.25 4.05 -7.52
CA ASN A 79 7.72 3.03 -6.58
C ASN A 79 6.63 1.98 -6.25
N LEU A 80 5.71 1.75 -7.17
CA LEU A 80 4.72 0.68 -7.04
C LEU A 80 5.40 -0.67 -7.24
N VAL A 81 5.34 -1.53 -6.23
CA VAL A 81 5.90 -2.88 -6.27
C VAL A 81 4.87 -3.82 -6.89
N ILE A 82 5.18 -4.38 -8.07
CA ILE A 82 4.25 -5.17 -8.89
C ILE A 82 4.82 -6.58 -9.10
N ASN A 83 3.99 -7.59 -8.87
CA ASN A 83 4.20 -9.01 -9.19
C ASN A 83 5.48 -9.66 -8.62
N GLN A 84 6.51 -8.89 -8.27
CA GLN A 84 7.75 -9.37 -7.66
C GLN A 84 8.06 -8.59 -6.38
N PRO A 85 8.46 -9.25 -5.29
CA PRO A 85 8.82 -8.55 -4.05
C PRO A 85 10.04 -7.65 -4.25
N LYS A 86 10.10 -6.61 -3.44
CA LYS A 86 11.21 -5.66 -3.46
C LYS A 86 12.00 -5.73 -2.17
N GLN A 87 13.27 -6.11 -2.25
CA GLN A 87 14.21 -5.97 -1.15
C GLN A 87 14.63 -4.50 -1.02
N ILE A 88 14.61 -3.98 0.18
CA ILE A 88 15.03 -2.62 0.51
C ILE A 88 15.98 -2.63 1.71
N ASP A 89 16.70 -1.52 1.93
CA ASP A 89 17.70 -1.47 3.00
C ASP A 89 17.07 -1.31 4.39
N GLN A 90 15.97 -0.56 4.47
CA GLN A 90 15.35 -0.23 5.75
C GLN A 90 13.86 0.10 5.59
N VAL A 91 13.06 -0.32 6.58
CA VAL A 91 11.68 0.12 6.77
C VAL A 91 11.59 0.90 8.07
N ASN A 92 11.32 2.20 7.99
CA ASN A 92 11.17 3.05 9.18
C ASN A 92 9.70 3.20 9.58
N TYR A 93 8.81 3.30 8.59
CA TYR A 93 7.39 3.54 8.78
C TYR A 93 6.57 2.71 7.80
N ILE A 94 5.43 2.28 8.25
CA ILE A 94 4.39 1.69 7.40
C ILE A 94 3.16 2.58 7.49
N LEU A 95 2.70 3.09 6.36
CA LEU A 95 1.41 3.77 6.23
C LEU A 95 0.39 2.76 5.68
N ASN A 96 -0.70 2.57 6.39
CA ASN A 96 -1.81 1.72 5.99
C ASN A 96 -3.06 2.56 5.75
N ASN A 97 -3.50 2.64 4.50
CA ASN A 97 -4.70 3.36 4.10
C ASN A 97 -5.93 2.45 4.13
N SER A 98 -7.03 2.97 4.64
CA SER A 98 -8.32 2.30 4.62
C SER A 98 -9.42 3.31 4.35
N PHE A 99 -10.18 3.12 3.27
CA PHE A 99 -11.27 4.01 2.89
C PHE A 99 -12.59 3.23 2.93
N GLY A 100 -13.55 3.80 3.62
CA GLY A 100 -14.88 3.24 3.75
C GLY A 100 -15.92 4.02 2.96
N MET A 101 -17.12 3.48 2.88
CA MET A 101 -18.26 4.15 2.27
C MET A 101 -18.59 5.45 3.03
N LEU A 102 -19.23 6.39 2.34
CA LEU A 102 -19.65 7.69 2.88
C LEU A 102 -18.46 8.60 3.29
N GLY A 103 -17.29 8.42 2.68
CA GLY A 103 -16.14 9.27 2.89
C GLY A 103 -15.40 9.04 4.21
N ILE A 104 -15.55 7.88 4.81
CA ILE A 104 -14.75 7.48 5.97
C ILE A 104 -13.35 7.12 5.50
N ASN A 105 -12.36 7.89 5.89
CA ASN A 105 -10.96 7.67 5.53
C ASN A 105 -10.11 7.48 6.79
N SER A 106 -9.24 6.48 6.76
CA SER A 106 -8.25 6.22 7.81
C SER A 106 -6.87 6.05 7.18
N ALA A 107 -5.90 6.73 7.75
CA ALA A 107 -4.49 6.58 7.41
C ALA A 107 -3.72 6.31 8.72
N LEU A 108 -3.28 5.09 8.91
CA LEU A 108 -2.56 4.66 10.10
C LEU A 108 -1.08 4.55 9.81
N ILE A 109 -0.26 5.27 10.59
CA ILE A 109 1.20 5.17 10.51
C ILE A 109 1.72 4.37 11.68
N VAL A 110 2.54 3.37 11.38
CA VAL A 110 3.24 2.55 12.38
C VAL A 110 4.74 2.72 12.20
N LYS A 111 5.44 2.90 13.31
CA LYS A 111 6.90 2.92 13.37
C LYS A 111 7.41 1.68 14.08
N GLN A 112 8.55 1.15 13.65
CA GLN A 112 9.25 0.10 14.37
C GLN A 112 9.64 0.62 15.76
N PHE A 113 9.34 -0.16 16.80
CA PHE A 113 9.74 0.18 18.16
C PHE A 113 11.24 -0.05 18.33
N GLU A 114 11.92 0.94 18.83
CA GLU A 114 13.34 0.88 19.21
C GLU A 114 13.44 0.92 20.73
N ILE A 115 14.15 -0.05 21.31
CA ILE A 115 14.44 -0.11 22.75
C ILE A 115 15.67 0.75 23.05
#